data_4bb204b80f670fe23c7198f85b94454c
#
_entry.id   4bb204b80f670fe23c7198f85b94454c
#
_cell.length_a   1.000
_cell.length_b   1.000
_cell.length_c   1.000
_cell.angle_alpha   90.00
_cell.angle_beta   90.00
_cell.angle_gamma   90.00
#
_symmetry.space_group_name_H-M   'P 1'
#
loop_
_entity.id
_entity.type
_entity.pdbx_description
1 polymer ?
#
loop_
_entity_poly.entity_id
_entity_poly.type
_entity_poly.pdbx_seq_one_letter_code
_entity_poly.pdbx_strand_id
1 'polypeptide(L)'
;MRKLFLALAILFVTLNYTNANVQVKTILEGNINAKIKLIVYESLTCSHCADFHKEIYPELKKDFIDNGLISIEFRNFPLDLAAFNASKVAHCKNDGKSEILHFLFEKQKEWVRGETIENLNKNLKKLINEKDFGIDFDKCINDTVVEDHVLNDRINAVKKYDIQATPTLIINDKKFDNPQNYKKLKKTLEKLI
;
A
#
# COMPACT_ATOMS: atom_id res chain seq x y z
N MET A 1 66.55 -38.36 -8.03
CA MET A 1 65.93 -37.10 -8.49
C MET A 1 64.44 -37.23 -8.29
N ARG A 2 63.93 -36.65 -7.16
CA ARG A 2 62.48 -36.69 -6.79
C ARG A 2 61.86 -35.40 -7.31
N LYS A 3 60.96 -35.52 -8.27
CA LYS A 3 60.13 -34.38 -8.73
C LYS A 3 59.00 -34.12 -7.73
N LEU A 4 59.06 -32.98 -7.07
CA LEU A 4 58.07 -32.48 -6.14
C LEU A 4 56.95 -31.84 -6.99
N PHE A 5 55.74 -32.43 -7.07
CA PHE A 5 54.58 -31.82 -7.67
C PHE A 5 53.88 -30.98 -6.56
N LEU A 6 53.99 -29.66 -6.68
CA LEU A 6 53.14 -28.72 -5.92
C LEU A 6 51.76 -28.69 -6.57
N ALA A 7 50.75 -29.28 -5.92
CA ALA A 7 49.36 -29.10 -6.29
C ALA A 7 48.83 -27.80 -5.68
N LEU A 8 48.62 -26.79 -6.52
CA LEU A 8 48.01 -25.51 -6.15
C LEU A 8 46.47 -25.70 -6.09
N ALA A 9 45.93 -25.90 -4.88
CA ALA A 9 44.48 -25.94 -4.68
C ALA A 9 43.94 -24.52 -4.72
N ILE A 10 43.33 -24.13 -5.83
CA ILE A 10 42.61 -22.86 -5.95
C ILE A 10 41.26 -23.05 -5.29
N LEU A 11 41.12 -22.51 -4.08
CA LEU A 11 39.87 -22.48 -3.33
C LEU A 11 38.92 -21.42 -3.95
N PHE A 12 38.01 -21.85 -4.83
CA PHE A 12 36.93 -21.01 -5.33
C PHE A 12 35.93 -20.77 -4.18
N VAL A 13 36.10 -19.67 -3.46
CA VAL A 13 35.08 -19.14 -2.56
C VAL A 13 33.98 -18.53 -3.45
N THR A 14 32.95 -19.29 -3.76
CA THR A 14 31.74 -18.73 -4.37
C THR A 14 31.02 -17.90 -3.31
N LEU A 15 31.19 -16.59 -3.38
CA LEU A 15 30.36 -15.64 -2.64
C LEU A 15 28.93 -15.76 -3.17
N ASN A 16 28.11 -16.56 -2.50
CA ASN A 16 26.66 -16.54 -2.70
C ASN A 16 26.15 -15.19 -2.16
N TYR A 17 26.05 -14.20 -3.05
CA TYR A 17 25.24 -13.02 -2.79
C TYR A 17 23.79 -13.48 -2.73
N THR A 18 23.30 -13.81 -1.55
CA THR A 18 21.86 -13.89 -1.30
C THR A 18 21.33 -12.46 -1.41
N ASN A 19 20.85 -12.10 -2.61
CA ASN A 19 19.96 -10.94 -2.73
C ASN A 19 18.74 -11.25 -1.85
N ALA A 20 18.76 -10.78 -0.62
CA ALA A 20 17.56 -10.74 0.21
C ALA A 20 16.56 -9.89 -0.56
N ASN A 21 15.58 -10.54 -1.18
CA ASN A 21 14.52 -9.86 -1.92
C ASN A 21 13.73 -9.08 -0.87
N VAL A 22 14.02 -7.78 -0.74
CA VAL A 22 13.32 -6.89 0.22
C VAL A 22 11.88 -6.79 -0.25
N GLN A 23 11.01 -7.57 0.40
CA GLN A 23 9.59 -7.53 0.09
C GLN A 23 8.95 -6.32 0.79
N VAL A 24 8.19 -5.53 0.04
CA VAL A 24 7.38 -4.45 0.60
C VAL A 24 6.22 -5.05 1.38
N LYS A 25 6.07 -4.64 2.64
CA LYS A 25 4.97 -5.08 3.48
C LYS A 25 3.67 -4.44 3.03
N THR A 26 2.64 -5.25 2.90
CA THR A 26 1.29 -4.78 2.66
C THR A 26 0.79 -3.97 3.85
N ILE A 27 0.11 -2.86 3.58
CA ILE A 27 -0.57 -2.07 4.62
C ILE A 27 -1.82 -2.83 5.03
N LEU A 28 -1.85 -3.29 6.29
CA LEU A 28 -2.89 -4.15 6.82
C LEU A 28 -3.28 -3.75 8.23
N GLU A 29 -4.58 -3.81 8.53
CA GLU A 29 -5.14 -3.62 9.86
C GLU A 29 -6.08 -4.75 10.26
N GLY A 30 -6.34 -4.87 11.56
CA GLY A 30 -7.22 -5.88 12.13
C GLY A 30 -6.53 -7.23 12.34
N ASN A 31 -7.34 -8.27 12.42
CA ASN A 31 -6.85 -9.61 12.71
C ASN A 31 -6.47 -10.35 11.41
N ILE A 32 -5.17 -10.58 11.19
CA ILE A 32 -4.67 -11.30 10.01
C ILE A 32 -5.29 -12.70 9.85
N ASN A 33 -5.73 -13.33 10.95
CA ASN A 33 -6.36 -14.65 10.97
C ASN A 33 -7.89 -14.58 10.87
N ALA A 34 -8.48 -13.37 10.72
CA ALA A 34 -9.93 -13.26 10.56
C ALA A 34 -10.42 -14.03 9.33
N LYS A 35 -11.62 -14.62 9.43
CA LYS A 35 -12.26 -15.33 8.32
C LYS A 35 -12.65 -14.40 7.18
N ILE A 36 -12.94 -13.13 7.50
CA ILE A 36 -13.33 -12.12 6.53
C ILE A 36 -12.12 -11.28 6.17
N LYS A 37 -11.76 -11.32 4.89
CA LYS A 37 -10.69 -10.54 4.30
C LYS A 37 -11.29 -9.44 3.45
N LEU A 38 -11.04 -8.18 3.82
CA LEU A 38 -11.44 -7.02 3.03
C LEU A 38 -10.19 -6.44 2.37
N ILE A 39 -10.23 -6.23 1.07
CA ILE A 39 -9.20 -5.50 0.32
C ILE A 39 -9.84 -4.23 -0.23
N VAL A 40 -9.17 -3.10 -0.04
CA VAL A 40 -9.57 -1.81 -0.61
C VAL A 40 -8.53 -1.39 -1.64
N TYR A 41 -8.93 -1.35 -2.91
CA TYR A 41 -8.11 -0.77 -3.97
C TYR A 41 -8.42 0.71 -4.10
N GLU A 42 -7.40 1.54 -3.96
CA GLU A 42 -7.57 2.99 -3.81
C GLU A 42 -6.48 3.83 -4.47
N SER A 43 -6.80 5.08 -4.71
CA SER A 43 -5.88 6.08 -5.26
C SER A 43 -5.83 7.30 -4.34
N LEU A 44 -4.64 7.75 -3.99
CA LEU A 44 -4.44 8.86 -3.07
C LEU A 44 -4.87 10.23 -3.62
N THR A 45 -5.14 10.36 -4.93
CA THR A 45 -5.74 11.56 -5.53
C THR A 45 -7.25 11.45 -5.73
N CYS A 46 -7.84 10.27 -5.52
CA CYS A 46 -9.27 10.05 -5.68
C CYS A 46 -10.09 10.64 -4.51
N SER A 47 -11.00 11.57 -4.79
CA SER A 47 -11.86 12.18 -3.77
C SER A 47 -12.80 11.17 -3.11
N HIS A 48 -13.35 10.22 -3.87
CA HIS A 48 -14.19 9.15 -3.31
C HIS A 48 -13.42 8.20 -2.37
N CYS A 49 -12.10 8.03 -2.59
CA CYS A 49 -11.27 7.30 -1.62
C CYS A 49 -11.10 8.11 -0.34
N ALA A 50 -10.89 9.43 -0.42
CA ALA A 50 -10.85 10.28 0.77
C ALA A 50 -12.19 10.27 1.52
N ASP A 51 -13.33 10.28 0.81
CA ASP A 51 -14.66 10.15 1.42
C ASP A 51 -14.82 8.79 2.12
N PHE A 52 -14.33 7.70 1.51
CA PHE A 52 -14.32 6.38 2.16
C PHE A 52 -13.53 6.40 3.48
N HIS A 53 -12.33 6.98 3.49
CA HIS A 53 -11.51 7.09 4.71
C HIS A 53 -12.12 8.00 5.76
N LYS A 54 -12.87 9.02 5.36
CA LYS A 54 -13.52 9.98 6.27
C LYS A 54 -14.83 9.45 6.85
N GLU A 55 -15.65 8.75 6.04
CA GLU A 55 -17.05 8.46 6.38
C GLU A 55 -17.31 6.97 6.62
N ILE A 56 -16.65 6.08 5.89
CA ILE A 56 -16.91 4.64 5.94
C ILE A 56 -15.91 3.91 6.84
N TYR A 57 -14.62 4.21 6.68
CA TYR A 57 -13.57 3.53 7.43
C TYR A 57 -13.70 3.68 8.95
N PRO A 58 -14.04 4.84 9.57
CA PRO A 58 -14.17 4.95 11.02
C PRO A 58 -15.24 4.02 11.59
N GLU A 59 -16.38 3.92 10.92
CA GLU A 59 -17.46 3.02 11.33
C GLU A 59 -17.06 1.54 11.15
N LEU A 60 -16.39 1.23 10.04
CA LEU A 60 -15.86 -0.10 9.75
C LEU A 60 -14.79 -0.51 10.78
N LYS A 61 -13.93 0.44 11.16
CA LYS A 61 -12.91 0.23 12.19
C LYS A 61 -13.54 -0.12 13.53
N LYS A 62 -14.46 0.71 13.98
CA LYS A 62 -15.18 0.53 15.24
C LYS A 62 -15.96 -0.79 15.31
N ASP A 63 -16.72 -1.09 14.25
CA ASP A 63 -17.66 -2.21 14.28
C ASP A 63 -16.98 -3.57 14.00
N PHE A 64 -15.88 -3.61 13.25
CA PHE A 64 -15.31 -4.87 12.76
C PHE A 64 -13.79 -5.00 12.98
N ILE A 65 -12.98 -3.98 12.67
CA ILE A 65 -11.53 -4.09 12.69
C ILE A 65 -11.02 -4.20 14.13
N ASP A 66 -11.43 -3.27 15.01
CA ASP A 66 -11.01 -3.21 16.42
C ASP A 66 -11.53 -4.42 17.22
N ASN A 67 -12.63 -5.04 16.76
CA ASN A 67 -13.18 -6.27 17.33
C ASN A 67 -12.51 -7.55 16.76
N GLY A 68 -11.56 -7.42 15.88
CA GLY A 68 -10.83 -8.56 15.28
C GLY A 68 -11.67 -9.44 14.36
N LEU A 69 -12.85 -8.97 13.93
CA LEU A 69 -13.79 -9.73 13.08
C LEU A 69 -13.34 -9.81 11.63
N ILE A 70 -12.60 -8.79 11.17
CA ILE A 70 -12.04 -8.72 9.81
C ILE A 70 -10.56 -8.37 9.83
N SER A 71 -9.88 -8.67 8.72
CA SER A 71 -8.66 -7.96 8.31
C SER A 71 -8.98 -7.04 7.14
N ILE A 72 -8.39 -5.86 7.13
CA ILE A 72 -8.47 -4.93 6.01
C ILE A 72 -7.09 -4.69 5.44
N GLU A 73 -6.96 -4.80 4.13
CA GLU A 73 -5.74 -4.62 3.36
C GLU A 73 -5.93 -3.47 2.39
N PHE A 74 -5.05 -2.46 2.47
CA PHE A 74 -5.06 -1.32 1.56
C PHE A 74 -4.10 -1.58 0.42
N ARG A 75 -4.62 -1.56 -0.82
CA ARG A 75 -3.90 -1.84 -2.06
C ARG A 75 -3.88 -0.64 -2.98
N ASN A 76 -2.77 -0.48 -3.65
CA ASN A 76 -2.54 0.66 -4.53
C ASN A 76 -3.24 0.49 -5.88
N PHE A 77 -4.00 1.51 -6.28
CA PHE A 77 -4.53 1.64 -7.63
C PHE A 77 -4.38 3.10 -8.09
N PRO A 78 -3.14 3.61 -8.26
CA PRO A 78 -2.92 5.00 -8.60
C PRO A 78 -3.56 5.35 -9.96
N LEU A 79 -4.34 6.44 -9.98
CA LEU A 79 -5.02 6.92 -11.18
C LEU A 79 -4.15 7.88 -12.00
N ASP A 80 -3.14 8.46 -11.35
CA ASP A 80 -2.22 9.43 -11.94
C ASP A 80 -0.83 9.35 -11.27
N LEU A 81 0.12 10.14 -11.78
CA LEU A 81 1.49 10.15 -11.28
C LEU A 81 1.62 10.72 -9.86
N ALA A 82 0.75 11.66 -9.45
CA ALA A 82 0.75 12.18 -8.10
C ALA A 82 0.29 11.13 -7.08
N ALA A 83 -0.78 10.39 -7.41
CA ALA A 83 -1.21 9.23 -6.61
C ALA A 83 -0.13 8.17 -6.54
N PHE A 84 0.58 7.91 -7.64
CA PHE A 84 1.67 6.95 -7.69
C PHE A 84 2.82 7.34 -6.74
N ASN A 85 3.26 8.60 -6.77
CA ASN A 85 4.29 9.09 -5.86
C ASN A 85 3.82 9.08 -4.40
N ALA A 86 2.58 9.47 -4.14
CA ALA A 86 1.99 9.42 -2.79
C ALA A 86 1.88 7.98 -2.27
N SER A 87 1.55 7.00 -3.13
CA SER A 87 1.56 5.58 -2.77
C SER A 87 2.96 5.10 -2.36
N LYS A 88 4.01 5.53 -3.07
CA LYS A 88 5.40 5.21 -2.68
C LYS A 88 5.73 5.79 -1.30
N VAL A 89 5.30 7.02 -1.03
CA VAL A 89 5.47 7.64 0.30
C VAL A 89 4.73 6.87 1.39
N ALA A 90 3.51 6.40 1.14
CA ALA A 90 2.73 5.62 2.11
C ALA A 90 3.42 4.31 2.52
N HIS A 91 4.19 3.70 1.61
CA HIS A 91 4.95 2.47 1.86
C HIS A 91 6.39 2.69 2.34
N CYS A 92 6.86 3.93 2.43
CA CYS A 92 8.28 4.26 2.62
C CYS A 92 8.91 3.68 3.90
N LYS A 93 8.14 3.61 5.00
CA LYS A 93 8.61 2.97 6.25
C LYS A 93 8.76 1.45 6.13
N ASN A 94 8.10 0.85 5.19
CA ASN A 94 8.00 -0.60 5.01
C ASN A 94 7.65 -1.36 6.31
N ASP A 95 6.81 -0.77 7.16
CA ASP A 95 6.39 -1.34 8.44
C ASP A 95 5.00 -2.03 8.36
N GLY A 96 4.29 -1.86 7.25
CA GLY A 96 2.94 -2.41 7.02
C GLY A 96 1.83 -1.63 7.74
N LYS A 97 2.13 -0.48 8.33
CA LYS A 97 1.16 0.37 9.04
C LYS A 97 0.51 1.37 8.10
N SER A 98 -0.73 1.71 8.41
CA SER A 98 -1.57 2.63 7.65
C SER A 98 -1.44 4.11 8.03
N GLU A 99 -0.58 4.44 8.99
CA GLU A 99 -0.48 5.80 9.55
C GLU A 99 -0.26 6.87 8.48
N ILE A 100 0.73 6.67 7.59
CA ILE A 100 1.00 7.62 6.51
C ILE A 100 -0.15 7.64 5.50
N LEU A 101 -0.69 6.49 5.15
CA LEU A 101 -1.82 6.35 4.22
C LEU A 101 -3.03 7.18 4.68
N HIS A 102 -3.48 6.98 5.92
CA HIS A 102 -4.63 7.71 6.47
C HIS A 102 -4.36 9.22 6.56
N PHE A 103 -3.16 9.60 6.98
CA PHE A 103 -2.76 11.01 7.00
C PHE A 103 -2.81 11.65 5.61
N LEU A 104 -2.36 10.95 4.57
CA LEU A 104 -2.41 11.45 3.21
C LEU A 104 -3.84 11.64 2.70
N PHE A 105 -4.78 10.76 3.07
CA PHE A 105 -6.20 10.94 2.75
C PHE A 105 -6.83 12.07 3.56
N GLU A 106 -6.55 12.17 4.86
CA GLU A 106 -7.03 13.28 5.71
C GLU A 106 -6.62 14.64 5.12
N LYS A 107 -5.36 14.72 4.65
CA LYS A 107 -4.76 15.94 4.11
C LYS A 107 -4.85 16.08 2.59
N GLN A 108 -5.62 15.20 1.91
CA GLN A 108 -5.68 15.16 0.45
C GLN A 108 -5.92 16.53 -0.17
N LYS A 109 -6.88 17.31 0.34
CA LYS A 109 -7.20 18.65 -0.17
C LYS A 109 -6.07 19.67 0.01
N GLU A 110 -5.11 19.40 0.87
CA GLU A 110 -3.97 20.29 1.11
C GLU A 110 -2.84 20.03 0.11
N TRP A 111 -2.55 18.76 -0.19
CA TRP A 111 -1.44 18.42 -1.07
C TRP A 111 -1.85 18.21 -2.55
N VAL A 112 -3.09 17.83 -2.83
CA VAL A 112 -3.62 17.74 -4.21
C VAL A 112 -4.06 19.12 -4.67
N ARG A 113 -3.11 20.06 -4.75
CA ARG A 113 -3.34 21.43 -5.21
C ARG A 113 -2.28 21.82 -6.23
N GLY A 114 -2.73 22.38 -7.34
CA GLY A 114 -1.87 22.80 -8.45
C GLY A 114 -2.11 21.98 -9.70
N GLU A 115 -1.53 22.44 -10.81
CA GLU A 115 -1.78 21.88 -12.14
C GLU A 115 -0.65 20.97 -12.61
N THR A 116 0.51 21.02 -11.96
CA THR A 116 1.68 20.25 -12.38
C THR A 116 2.10 19.23 -11.31
N ILE A 117 2.73 18.15 -11.75
CA ILE A 117 3.25 17.11 -10.84
C ILE A 117 4.30 17.69 -9.87
N GLU A 118 5.07 18.67 -10.29
CA GLU A 118 6.07 19.34 -9.45
C GLU A 118 5.39 20.07 -8.29
N ASN A 119 4.27 20.76 -8.55
CA ASN A 119 3.50 21.45 -7.52
C ASN A 119 2.90 20.46 -6.52
N LEU A 120 2.32 19.36 -7.01
CA LEU A 120 1.75 18.32 -6.14
C LEU A 120 2.83 17.66 -5.29
N ASN A 121 3.96 17.29 -5.88
CA ASN A 121 5.09 16.70 -5.14
C ASN A 121 5.68 17.67 -4.12
N LYS A 122 5.77 18.96 -4.44
CA LYS A 122 6.22 20.00 -3.49
C LYS A 122 5.29 20.09 -2.28
N ASN A 123 3.98 20.10 -2.51
CA ASN A 123 2.99 20.15 -1.44
C ASN A 123 3.04 18.88 -0.59
N LEU A 124 3.13 17.72 -1.22
CA LEU A 124 3.25 16.44 -0.55
C LEU A 124 4.52 16.37 0.31
N LYS A 125 5.68 16.77 -0.24
CA LYS A 125 6.96 16.83 0.47
C LYS A 125 6.88 17.75 1.70
N LYS A 126 6.28 18.95 1.52
CA LYS A 126 6.08 19.90 2.62
C LYS A 126 5.26 19.25 3.75
N LEU A 127 4.13 18.65 3.41
CA LEU A 127 3.22 18.02 4.36
C LEU A 127 3.89 16.88 5.15
N ILE A 128 4.66 16.02 4.45
CA ILE A 128 5.40 14.90 5.07
C ILE A 128 6.49 15.42 6.02
N ASN A 129 7.22 16.46 5.63
CA ASN A 129 8.27 17.05 6.46
C ASN A 129 7.69 17.74 7.70
N GLU A 130 6.54 18.41 7.58
CA GLU A 130 5.89 19.09 8.72
C GLU A 130 5.37 18.10 9.77
N LYS A 131 4.88 16.93 9.34
CA LYS A 131 4.41 15.90 10.27
C LYS A 131 5.54 15.09 10.89
N ASP A 132 6.70 15.02 10.22
CA ASP A 132 7.87 14.26 10.63
C ASP A 132 7.60 12.77 10.92
N PHE A 133 7.36 12.03 9.85
CA PHE A 133 7.22 10.57 9.95
C PHE A 133 8.57 9.83 10.09
N GLY A 134 9.69 10.52 10.13
CA GLY A 134 11.02 9.92 10.13
C GLY A 134 11.38 9.27 8.79
N ILE A 135 10.87 9.80 7.67
CA ILE A 135 11.17 9.34 6.31
C ILE A 135 11.81 10.45 5.48
N ASP A 136 12.59 10.06 4.49
CA ASP A 136 13.16 10.95 3.49
C ASP A 136 12.32 10.90 2.23
N PHE A 137 11.57 11.96 1.94
CA PHE A 137 10.67 12.03 0.80
C PHE A 137 11.34 11.69 -0.54
N ASP A 138 12.52 12.24 -0.78
CA ASP A 138 13.22 12.04 -2.06
C ASP A 138 13.70 10.59 -2.23
N LYS A 139 14.09 9.93 -1.14
CA LYS A 139 14.36 8.49 -1.16
C LYS A 139 13.10 7.68 -1.42
N CYS A 140 11.97 8.04 -0.77
CA CYS A 140 10.70 7.33 -0.94
C CYS A 140 10.23 7.32 -2.39
N ILE A 141 10.23 8.47 -3.05
CA ILE A 141 9.74 8.57 -4.44
C ILE A 141 10.69 7.95 -5.48
N ASN A 142 11.96 7.71 -5.11
CA ASN A 142 12.95 7.07 -5.97
C ASN A 142 13.20 5.60 -5.62
N ASP A 143 12.47 5.02 -4.66
CA ASP A 143 12.59 3.62 -4.28
C ASP A 143 11.94 2.72 -5.36
N THR A 144 12.78 1.99 -6.11
CA THR A 144 12.34 1.12 -7.20
C THR A 144 11.64 -0.14 -6.69
N VAL A 145 11.95 -0.62 -5.48
CA VAL A 145 11.29 -1.80 -4.90
C VAL A 145 9.85 -1.47 -4.52
N VAL A 146 9.64 -0.29 -3.93
CA VAL A 146 8.30 0.22 -3.62
C VAL A 146 7.54 0.57 -4.90
N GLU A 147 8.23 1.10 -5.91
CA GLU A 147 7.67 1.37 -7.24
C GLU A 147 7.07 0.12 -7.86
N ASP A 148 7.86 -0.95 -7.94
CA ASP A 148 7.40 -2.24 -8.47
C ASP A 148 6.21 -2.80 -7.67
N HIS A 149 6.21 -2.64 -6.34
CA HIS A 149 5.10 -3.06 -5.49
C HIS A 149 3.80 -2.33 -5.84
N VAL A 150 3.85 -1.00 -5.95
CA VAL A 150 2.69 -0.17 -6.30
C VAL A 150 2.15 -0.50 -7.71
N LEU A 151 3.04 -0.70 -8.68
CA LEU A 151 2.66 -1.10 -10.04
C LEU A 151 2.04 -2.50 -10.07
N ASN A 152 2.62 -3.45 -9.35
CA ASN A 152 2.12 -4.82 -9.27
C ASN A 152 0.73 -4.88 -8.61
N ASP A 153 0.47 -4.08 -7.58
CA ASP A 153 -0.87 -3.96 -7.00
C ASP A 153 -1.91 -3.58 -8.07
N ARG A 154 -1.63 -2.52 -8.85
CA ARG A 154 -2.51 -2.08 -9.93
C ARG A 154 -2.69 -3.13 -11.02
N ILE A 155 -1.60 -3.76 -11.46
CA ILE A 155 -1.64 -4.82 -12.49
C ILE A 155 -2.49 -6.00 -12.01
N ASN A 156 -2.29 -6.44 -10.77
CA ASN A 156 -3.04 -7.54 -10.17
C ASN A 156 -4.51 -7.21 -9.97
N ALA A 157 -4.83 -5.97 -9.60
CA ALA A 157 -6.20 -5.47 -9.48
C ALA A 157 -6.98 -5.62 -10.79
N VAL A 158 -6.36 -5.18 -11.90
CA VAL A 158 -6.97 -5.31 -13.23
C VAL A 158 -7.08 -6.79 -13.64
N LYS A 159 -6.01 -7.55 -13.52
CA LYS A 159 -5.97 -8.96 -13.98
C LYS A 159 -6.91 -9.87 -13.20
N LYS A 160 -6.94 -9.72 -11.86
CA LYS A 160 -7.70 -10.64 -10.98
C LYS A 160 -9.15 -10.23 -10.81
N TYR A 161 -9.43 -8.94 -10.74
CA TYR A 161 -10.75 -8.44 -10.34
C TYR A 161 -11.37 -7.49 -11.36
N ASP A 162 -10.73 -7.25 -12.51
CA ASP A 162 -11.20 -6.28 -13.51
C ASP A 162 -11.56 -4.92 -12.88
N ILE A 163 -10.64 -4.38 -12.06
CA ILE A 163 -10.84 -3.09 -11.40
C ILE A 163 -10.56 -1.98 -12.39
N GLN A 164 -11.49 -1.02 -12.49
CA GLN A 164 -11.41 0.12 -13.39
C GLN A 164 -11.64 1.46 -12.68
N ALA A 165 -12.04 1.43 -11.40
CA ALA A 165 -12.35 2.62 -10.61
C ALA A 165 -11.97 2.43 -9.14
N THR A 166 -11.84 3.55 -8.41
CA THR A 166 -11.53 3.58 -6.99
C THR A 166 -12.54 4.43 -6.20
N PRO A 167 -12.83 4.09 -4.93
CA PRO A 167 -12.38 2.88 -4.27
C PRO A 167 -13.13 1.64 -4.79
N THR A 168 -12.44 0.49 -4.86
CA THR A 168 -13.08 -0.80 -5.09
C THR A 168 -12.80 -1.73 -3.92
N LEU A 169 -13.84 -2.32 -3.36
CA LEU A 169 -13.77 -3.24 -2.24
C LEU A 169 -13.90 -4.69 -2.71
N ILE A 170 -13.05 -5.55 -2.18
CA ILE A 170 -13.09 -6.99 -2.39
C ILE A 170 -13.29 -7.66 -1.03
N ILE A 171 -14.35 -8.44 -0.87
CA ILE A 171 -14.67 -9.19 0.33
C ILE A 171 -14.55 -10.67 0.03
N ASN A 172 -13.60 -11.37 0.64
CA ASN A 172 -13.35 -12.80 0.41
C ASN A 172 -13.33 -13.13 -1.10
N ASP A 173 -12.47 -12.44 -1.86
CA ASP A 173 -12.27 -12.55 -3.31
C ASP A 173 -13.48 -12.16 -4.20
N LYS A 174 -14.52 -11.55 -3.64
CA LYS A 174 -15.69 -11.06 -4.40
C LYS A 174 -15.78 -9.54 -4.36
N LYS A 175 -15.97 -8.93 -5.54
CA LYS A 175 -16.17 -7.48 -5.64
C LYS A 175 -17.47 -7.05 -4.93
N PHE A 176 -17.39 -5.97 -4.17
CA PHE A 176 -18.53 -5.35 -3.49
C PHE A 176 -18.97 -4.09 -4.24
N ASP A 177 -20.23 -4.01 -4.67
CA ASP A 177 -20.70 -3.02 -5.64
C ASP A 177 -20.99 -1.62 -5.09
N ASN A 178 -20.95 -1.40 -3.81
CA ASN A 178 -21.35 -0.11 -3.23
C ASN A 178 -20.38 0.37 -2.15
N PRO A 179 -19.12 0.71 -2.51
CA PRO A 179 -18.06 1.02 -1.55
C PRO A 179 -18.38 2.21 -0.63
N GLN A 180 -19.25 3.13 -1.06
CA GLN A 180 -19.67 4.32 -0.29
C GLN A 180 -20.94 4.09 0.55
N ASN A 181 -21.47 2.87 0.62
CA ASN A 181 -22.68 2.58 1.39
C ASN A 181 -22.36 1.71 2.60
N TYR A 182 -22.04 2.35 3.73
CA TYR A 182 -21.71 1.64 4.97
C TYR A 182 -22.80 0.66 5.41
N LYS A 183 -24.08 1.04 5.34
CA LYS A 183 -25.20 0.18 5.74
C LYS A 183 -25.24 -1.14 4.96
N LYS A 184 -24.96 -1.08 3.63
CA LYS A 184 -24.87 -2.28 2.80
C LYS A 184 -23.61 -3.08 3.13
N LEU A 185 -22.47 -2.42 3.31
CA LEU A 185 -21.22 -3.05 3.69
C LEU A 185 -21.37 -3.79 5.01
N LYS A 186 -21.86 -3.12 6.05
CA LYS A 186 -22.13 -3.70 7.38
C LYS A 186 -23.01 -4.94 7.28
N LYS A 187 -24.16 -4.84 6.62
CA LYS A 187 -25.07 -6.00 6.42
C LYS A 187 -24.42 -7.17 5.68
N THR A 188 -23.50 -6.89 4.75
CA THR A 188 -22.78 -7.92 4.01
C THR A 188 -21.75 -8.62 4.92
N LEU A 189 -21.00 -7.86 5.72
CA LEU A 189 -20.00 -8.40 6.65
C LEU A 189 -20.68 -9.21 7.77
N GLU A 190 -21.78 -8.70 8.35
CA GLU A 190 -22.56 -9.40 9.39
C GLU A 190 -23.08 -10.78 8.96
N LYS A 191 -23.34 -10.98 7.65
CA LYS A 191 -23.75 -12.29 7.12
C LYS A 191 -22.62 -13.29 6.98
N LEU A 192 -21.37 -12.83 7.05
CA LEU A 192 -20.18 -13.66 6.87
C LEU A 192 -19.51 -14.07 8.20
N ILE A 193 -19.92 -13.43 9.31
CA ILE A 193 -19.51 -13.75 10.67
C ILE A 193 -20.21 -15.04 11.12
#